data_6387507688bd1bfe64a77261d93907f0
#
_entry.id   6387507688bd1bfe64a77261d93907f0
#
_cell.length_a   1.000
_cell.length_b   1.000
_cell.length_c   1.000
_cell.angle_alpha   90.00
_cell.angle_beta   90.00
_cell.angle_gamma   90.00
#
_symmetry.space_group_name_H-M   'P 1'
#
loop_
_entity.id
_entity.type
_entity.pdbx_description
1 polymer ?
#
loop_
_entity_poly.entity_id
_entity_poly.type
_entity_poly.pdbx_seq_one_letter_code
_entity_poly.pdbx_strand_id
1 'polypeptide(L)'
;CKAEVAQAIRSLEEDFACWFIKRHRDRVDDLCCDIAQHLRGANTIWPTYHFEYKDRRGELNQAQKCCNKLQDELQYIAESLPADKNKYMDIVLEVEALFNMIKALRQSDNRFLKHLKD
;
A
#
# COMPACT_ATOMS: atom_id res chain seq x y z
N CYS A 1 -45.69 -4.72 7.21
CA CYS A 1 -45.15 -5.53 7.47
C CYS A 1 -43.80 -6.15 7.17
N LYS A 2 -43.73 -7.46 7.15
CA LYS A 2 -42.41 -8.17 7.02
C LYS A 2 -41.66 -7.81 5.75
N ALA A 3 -42.33 -7.63 4.63
CA ALA A 3 -41.70 -7.29 3.36
C ALA A 3 -41.07 -5.88 3.37
N GLU A 4 -41.73 -4.93 4.02
CA GLU A 4 -41.22 -3.58 4.15
C GLU A 4 -40.01 -3.51 5.05
N VAL A 5 -40.02 -4.25 6.18
CA VAL A 5 -38.89 -4.35 7.09
C VAL A 5 -37.68 -4.99 6.40
N ALA A 6 -37.90 -6.09 5.68
CA ALA A 6 -36.86 -6.78 4.94
C ALA A 6 -36.24 -5.87 3.88
N GLN A 7 -37.05 -5.07 3.19
CA GLN A 7 -36.56 -4.11 2.19
C GLN A 7 -35.74 -3.00 2.84
N ALA A 8 -36.17 -2.49 4.00
CA ALA A 8 -35.44 -1.47 4.74
C ALA A 8 -34.07 -1.99 5.18
N ILE A 9 -34.01 -3.23 5.65
CA ILE A 9 -32.73 -3.88 6.04
C ILE A 9 -31.78 -4.00 4.85
N ARG A 10 -32.29 -4.47 3.70
CA ARG A 10 -31.48 -4.58 2.47
C ARG A 10 -30.94 -3.23 2.03
N SER A 11 -31.76 -2.18 2.10
CA SER A 11 -31.34 -0.83 1.75
C SER A 11 -30.22 -0.31 2.65
N LEU A 12 -30.32 -0.56 3.97
CA LEU A 12 -29.27 -0.19 4.93
C LEU A 12 -27.96 -0.96 4.67
N GLU A 13 -28.06 -2.24 4.37
CA GLU A 13 -26.88 -3.06 4.05
C GLU A 13 -26.18 -2.56 2.80
N GLU A 14 -26.95 -2.21 1.74
CA GLU A 14 -26.40 -1.66 0.50
C GLU A 14 -25.73 -0.31 0.73
N ASP A 15 -26.37 0.56 1.49
CA ASP A 15 -25.82 1.89 1.82
C ASP A 15 -24.52 1.76 2.63
N PHE A 16 -24.50 0.85 3.59
CA PHE A 16 -23.30 0.58 4.37
C PHE A 16 -22.16 0.05 3.49
N ALA A 17 -22.46 -0.91 2.61
CA ALA A 17 -21.47 -1.48 1.70
C ALA A 17 -20.88 -0.41 0.77
N CYS A 18 -21.73 0.46 0.20
CA CYS A 18 -21.27 1.56 -0.65
C CYS A 18 -20.36 2.53 0.11
N TRP A 19 -20.76 2.92 1.32
CA TRP A 19 -19.96 3.80 2.17
C TRP A 19 -18.62 3.18 2.52
N PHE A 20 -18.63 1.91 2.90
CA PHE A 20 -17.43 1.15 3.28
C PHE A 20 -16.45 1.06 2.10
N ILE A 21 -16.96 0.67 0.93
CA ILE A 21 -16.13 0.54 -0.29
C ILE A 21 -15.49 1.89 -0.64
N LYS A 22 -16.27 2.97 -0.63
CA LYS A 22 -15.77 4.30 -0.97
C LYS A 22 -14.67 4.74 0.00
N ARG A 23 -14.90 4.59 1.30
CA ARG A 23 -13.94 4.98 2.33
C ARG A 23 -12.62 4.23 2.19
N HIS A 24 -12.70 2.91 2.05
CA HIS A 24 -11.49 2.08 1.98
C HIS A 24 -10.80 2.16 0.62
N ARG A 25 -11.55 2.40 -0.45
CA ARG A 25 -10.95 2.68 -1.76
C ARG A 25 -10.09 3.94 -1.71
N ASP A 26 -10.58 5.01 -1.11
CA ASP A 26 -9.83 6.24 -0.96
C ASP A 26 -8.55 6.00 -0.16
N ARG A 27 -8.62 5.21 0.90
CA ARG A 27 -7.47 4.84 1.71
C ARG A 27 -6.44 4.04 0.91
N VAL A 28 -6.89 3.08 0.11
CA VAL A 28 -6.02 2.28 -0.77
C VAL A 28 -5.36 3.18 -1.81
N ASP A 29 -6.12 4.08 -2.43
CA ASP A 29 -5.59 5.02 -3.42
C ASP A 29 -4.51 5.91 -2.79
N ASP A 30 -4.75 6.44 -1.58
CA ASP A 30 -3.79 7.27 -0.86
C ASP A 30 -2.49 6.51 -0.59
N LEU A 31 -2.59 5.26 -0.15
CA LEU A 31 -1.42 4.43 0.12
C LEU A 31 -0.64 4.13 -1.16
N CYS A 32 -1.32 3.85 -2.26
CA CYS A 32 -0.67 3.64 -3.56
C CYS A 32 0.06 4.90 -4.02
N CYS A 33 -0.55 6.07 -3.85
CA CYS A 33 0.07 7.35 -4.17
C CYS A 33 1.30 7.61 -3.30
N ASP A 34 1.22 7.32 -2.00
CA ASP A 34 2.34 7.48 -1.07
C ASP A 34 3.53 6.59 -1.47
N ILE A 35 3.27 5.33 -1.82
CA ILE A 35 4.32 4.42 -2.30
C ILE A 35 5.00 5.02 -3.54
N ALA A 36 4.22 5.46 -4.51
CA ALA A 36 4.74 6.05 -5.74
C ALA A 36 5.57 7.32 -5.47
N GLN A 37 5.11 8.18 -4.55
CA GLN A 37 5.82 9.40 -4.18
C GLN A 37 7.16 9.10 -3.52
N HIS A 38 7.20 8.15 -2.59
CA HIS A 38 8.43 7.76 -1.93
C HIS A 38 9.43 7.13 -2.91
N LEU A 39 8.96 6.29 -3.84
CA LEU A 39 9.82 5.71 -4.86
C LEU A 39 10.40 6.78 -5.80
N ARG A 40 9.57 7.75 -6.21
CA ARG A 40 10.04 8.87 -7.03
C ARG A 40 11.05 9.72 -6.25
N GLY A 41 10.78 9.97 -4.96
CA GLY A 41 11.72 10.68 -4.09
C GLY A 41 13.07 9.99 -4.02
N ALA A 42 13.08 8.67 -3.85
CA ALA A 42 14.32 7.91 -3.85
C ALA A 42 15.06 8.01 -5.19
N ASN A 43 14.34 7.93 -6.29
CA ASN A 43 14.93 7.98 -7.63
C ASN A 43 15.55 9.34 -7.99
N THR A 44 15.14 10.41 -7.32
CA THR A 44 15.75 11.73 -7.54
C THR A 44 17.09 11.89 -6.85
N ILE A 45 17.43 10.99 -5.94
CA ILE A 45 18.65 11.06 -5.14
C ILE A 45 19.66 10.05 -5.68
N TRP A 46 20.72 10.53 -6.33
CA TRP A 46 21.90 9.71 -6.64
C TRP A 46 22.95 9.98 -5.57
N PRO A 47 23.19 9.04 -4.66
CA PRO A 47 23.98 9.34 -3.48
C PRO A 47 25.46 9.49 -3.78
N THR A 48 25.97 10.64 -3.44
CA THR A 48 27.41 10.98 -3.46
C THR A 48 27.94 11.10 -2.03
N TYR A 49 27.10 11.60 -1.13
CA TYR A 49 27.43 11.81 0.29
C TYR A 49 26.59 10.89 1.17
N HIS A 50 27.09 10.63 2.39
CA HIS A 50 26.38 9.76 3.34
C HIS A 50 24.98 10.25 3.66
N PHE A 51 24.76 11.56 3.79
CA PHE A 51 23.42 12.08 4.09
C PHE A 51 22.45 11.82 2.94
N GLU A 52 22.92 11.87 1.70
CA GLU A 52 22.10 11.56 0.52
C GLU A 52 21.71 10.09 0.49
N TYR A 53 22.65 9.22 0.83
CA TYR A 53 22.36 7.78 0.92
C TYR A 53 21.29 7.50 1.99
N LYS A 54 21.42 8.16 3.15
CA LYS A 54 20.41 8.02 4.22
C LYS A 54 19.04 8.53 3.78
N ASP A 55 19.00 9.65 3.07
CA ASP A 55 17.74 10.21 2.56
C ASP A 55 17.08 9.26 1.55
N ARG A 56 17.85 8.73 0.61
CA ARG A 56 17.35 7.75 -0.35
C ARG A 56 16.83 6.51 0.36
N ARG A 57 17.61 5.98 1.31
CA ARG A 57 17.21 4.80 2.09
C ARG A 57 15.95 5.07 2.91
N GLY A 58 15.83 6.26 3.47
CA GLY A 58 14.64 6.68 4.20
C GLY A 58 13.38 6.66 3.33
N GLU A 59 13.48 7.14 2.09
CA GLU A 59 12.38 7.10 1.13
C GLU A 59 11.97 5.66 0.80
N LEU A 60 12.94 4.78 0.56
CA LEU A 60 12.66 3.36 0.30
C LEU A 60 12.04 2.67 1.52
N ASN A 61 12.48 3.02 2.73
CA ASN A 61 11.89 2.50 3.97
C ASN A 61 10.43 2.93 4.10
N GLN A 62 10.11 4.18 3.78
CA GLN A 62 8.73 4.68 3.82
C GLN A 62 7.85 3.97 2.79
N ALA A 63 8.38 3.72 1.59
CA ALA A 63 7.65 2.96 0.57
C ALA A 63 7.31 1.55 1.08
N GLN A 64 8.25 0.87 1.74
CA GLN A 64 7.99 -0.46 2.32
C GLN A 64 6.96 -0.41 3.45
N LYS A 65 7.01 0.61 4.31
CA LYS A 65 6.01 0.80 5.36
C LYS A 65 4.61 1.00 4.78
N CYS A 66 4.51 1.77 3.69
CA CYS A 66 3.24 1.96 3.00
C CYS A 66 2.72 0.67 2.36
N CYS A 67 3.61 -0.20 1.86
CA CYS A 67 3.20 -1.53 1.37
C CYS A 67 2.59 -2.37 2.50
N ASN A 68 3.18 -2.36 3.69
CA ASN A 68 2.64 -3.07 4.85
C ASN A 68 1.28 -2.51 5.26
N LYS A 69 1.13 -1.19 5.29
CA LYS A 69 -0.16 -0.55 5.57
C LYS A 69 -1.22 -0.92 4.53
N LEU A 70 -0.82 -1.00 3.27
CA LEU A 70 -1.72 -1.41 2.18
C LEU A 70 -2.18 -2.85 2.37
N GLN A 71 -1.30 -3.76 2.74
CA GLN A 71 -1.67 -5.15 3.04
C GLN A 71 -2.66 -5.23 4.20
N ASP A 72 -2.43 -4.47 5.27
CA ASP A 72 -3.34 -4.41 6.41
C ASP A 72 -4.71 -3.90 6.00
N GLU A 73 -4.77 -2.86 5.17
CA GLU A 73 -6.01 -2.29 4.68
C GLU A 73 -6.78 -3.28 3.81
N LEU A 74 -6.08 -3.97 2.91
CA LEU A 74 -6.68 -4.99 2.05
C LEU A 74 -7.21 -6.17 2.85
N GLN A 75 -6.50 -6.59 3.89
CA GLN A 75 -6.95 -7.66 4.78
C GLN A 75 -8.24 -7.25 5.52
N TYR A 76 -8.28 -6.02 6.03
CA TYR A 76 -9.47 -5.49 6.71
C TYR A 76 -10.68 -5.48 5.79
N ILE A 77 -10.49 -5.04 4.53
CA ILE A 77 -11.56 -5.04 3.52
C ILE A 77 -12.05 -6.46 3.27
N ALA A 78 -11.14 -7.41 3.10
CA ALA A 78 -11.49 -8.81 2.81
C ALA A 78 -12.24 -9.47 3.96
N GLU A 79 -11.89 -9.13 5.21
CA GLU A 79 -12.57 -9.66 6.40
C GLU A 79 -13.93 -9.03 6.63
N SER A 80 -14.13 -7.80 6.18
CA SER A 80 -15.35 -7.01 6.47
C SER A 80 -16.44 -7.16 5.43
N LEU A 81 -16.11 -7.54 4.20
CA LEU A 81 -17.07 -7.69 3.10
C LEU A 81 -16.99 -9.09 2.50
N PRO A 82 -18.13 -9.63 2.02
CA PRO A 82 -18.12 -10.86 1.24
C PRO A 82 -17.44 -10.57 -0.11
N ALA A 83 -16.17 -10.88 -0.21
CA ALA A 83 -15.36 -10.64 -1.39
C ALA A 83 -14.90 -11.94 -2.02
N ASP A 84 -14.58 -11.91 -3.31
CA ASP A 84 -13.91 -13.01 -3.99
C ASP A 84 -12.50 -13.16 -3.41
N LYS A 85 -12.30 -14.22 -2.63
CA LYS A 85 -11.01 -14.49 -1.98
C LYS A 85 -9.88 -14.70 -2.96
N ASN A 86 -10.16 -15.24 -4.15
CA ASN A 86 -9.14 -15.45 -5.17
C ASN A 86 -8.60 -14.12 -5.69
N LYS A 87 -9.49 -13.17 -5.95
CA LYS A 87 -9.10 -11.84 -6.40
C LYS A 87 -8.32 -11.10 -5.31
N TYR A 88 -8.75 -11.23 -4.06
CA TYR A 88 -8.02 -10.67 -2.91
C TYR A 88 -6.60 -11.23 -2.84
N MET A 89 -6.45 -12.55 -2.96
CA MET A 89 -5.13 -13.21 -2.93
C MET A 89 -4.23 -12.73 -4.07
N ASP A 90 -4.77 -12.53 -5.26
CA ASP A 90 -3.99 -12.01 -6.41
C ASP A 90 -3.44 -10.61 -6.10
N ILE A 91 -4.25 -9.75 -5.50
CA ILE A 91 -3.84 -8.38 -5.12
C ILE A 91 -2.77 -8.44 -4.03
N VAL A 92 -2.93 -9.29 -3.03
CA VAL A 92 -1.94 -9.47 -1.95
C VAL A 92 -0.59 -9.91 -2.53
N LEU A 93 -0.61 -10.84 -3.48
CA LEU A 93 0.62 -11.30 -4.14
C LEU A 93 1.31 -10.19 -4.93
N GLU A 94 0.54 -9.32 -5.58
CA GLU A 94 1.09 -8.15 -6.28
C GLU A 94 1.76 -7.17 -5.29
N VAL A 95 1.14 -6.93 -4.14
CA VAL A 95 1.72 -6.05 -3.12
C VAL A 95 3.00 -6.66 -2.53
N GLU A 96 2.99 -7.98 -2.29
CA GLU A 96 4.20 -8.68 -1.83
C GLU A 96 5.33 -8.60 -2.85
N ALA A 97 5.02 -8.74 -4.13
CA ALA A 97 6.01 -8.61 -5.22
C ALA A 97 6.60 -7.20 -5.23
N LEU A 98 5.77 -6.18 -5.06
CA LEU A 98 6.24 -4.79 -4.97
C LEU A 98 7.14 -4.58 -3.76
N PHE A 99 6.74 -5.09 -2.60
CA PHE A 99 7.54 -5.01 -1.38
C PHE A 99 8.92 -5.65 -1.59
N ASN A 100 8.96 -6.82 -2.22
CA ASN A 100 10.21 -7.54 -2.49
C ASN A 100 11.10 -6.82 -3.50
N MET A 101 10.50 -6.15 -4.50
CA MET A 101 11.25 -5.31 -5.45
C MET A 101 11.90 -4.13 -4.74
N ILE A 102 11.19 -3.47 -3.82
CA ILE A 102 11.74 -2.37 -3.03
C ILE A 102 12.87 -2.87 -2.13
N LYS A 103 12.68 -4.03 -1.50
CA LYS A 103 13.71 -4.67 -0.68
C LYS A 103 14.97 -4.96 -1.49
N ALA A 104 14.81 -5.49 -2.71
CA ALA A 104 15.93 -5.76 -3.60
C ALA A 104 16.66 -4.48 -4.02
N LEU A 105 15.91 -3.39 -4.26
CA LEU A 105 16.49 -2.09 -4.57
C LEU A 105 17.33 -1.56 -3.38
N ARG A 106 16.81 -1.68 -2.16
CA ARG A 106 17.56 -1.31 -0.96
C ARG A 106 18.87 -2.08 -0.83
N GLN A 107 18.83 -3.38 -1.11
CA GLN A 107 20.03 -4.24 -1.07
C GLN A 107 21.01 -3.84 -2.18
N SER A 108 20.53 -3.57 -3.37
CA SER A 108 21.34 -3.10 -4.50
C SER A 108 22.02 -1.76 -4.17
N ASP A 109 21.37 -0.90 -3.40
CA ASP A 109 21.90 0.41 -3.01
C ASP A 109 23.13 0.29 -2.10
N ASN A 110 23.40 -0.86 -1.53
CA ASN A 110 24.62 -1.07 -0.74
C ASN A 110 25.90 -0.84 -1.57
N ARG A 111 25.80 -0.93 -2.91
CA ARG A 111 26.89 -0.59 -3.83
C ARG A 111 27.40 0.84 -3.66
N PHE A 112 26.54 1.77 -3.24
CA PHE A 112 26.89 3.17 -3.05
C PHE A 112 27.84 3.37 -1.85
N LEU A 113 27.77 2.50 -0.84
CA LEU A 113 28.53 2.63 0.40
C LEU A 113 30.04 2.71 0.19
N LYS A 114 30.54 2.12 -0.88
CA LYS A 114 31.99 2.05 -1.19
C LYS A 114 32.55 3.40 -1.69
N HIS A 115 31.69 4.30 -2.15
CA HIS A 115 32.09 5.50 -2.85
C HIS A 115 31.56 6.79 -2.21
N LEU A 116 30.93 6.70 -1.04
CA LEU A 116 30.31 7.85 -0.39
C LEU A 116 31.37 8.76 0.22
N LYS A 117 31.16 10.05 0.07
CA LYS A 117 31.96 11.10 0.66
C LYS A 117 31.33 11.56 1.97
N ASP A 118 32.14 12.04 2.85
CA ASP A 118 31.67 12.59 4.13
C ASP A 118 31.08 13.99 4.02
#